data_5f33661d1a546602139fce76adaf0603
#
_entry.id   5f33661d1a546602139fce76adaf0603
#
_cell.length_a   1.000
_cell.length_b   1.000
_cell.length_c   1.000
_cell.angle_alpha   90.00
_cell.angle_beta   90.00
_cell.angle_gamma   90.00
#
_symmetry.space_group_name_H-M   'P 1'
#
loop_
_entity.id
_entity.type
_entity.pdbx_description
1 polymer ?
#
loop_
_entity_poly.entity_id
_entity_poly.type
_entity_poly.pdbx_seq_one_letter_code
_entity_poly.pdbx_strand_id
1 'polypeptide(L)'
;MAEKSNVVLIGMPGSGKSTLGIVLAKILNKDFIDADIVIQNQCDKTLQKIIDAMGPEGFIQVENQILGDLKAKNSIVATGGSAVYSDEAMKHLSDIGTVVYLKISYDQLVTRLSDLQERGVVLKGGIGMSLRELYDERKPLYEKYAEITVDVNDLSITAAARKVADALVKSGAVDAEAL
;
A
#
# COMPACT_ATOMS: atom_id res chain seq x y z
N MET A 1 3.92 2.88 -24.97
CA MET A 1 3.48 2.73 -23.55
C MET A 1 4.61 3.23 -22.69
N ALA A 2 4.33 4.03 -21.66
CA ALA A 2 5.37 4.40 -20.72
C ALA A 2 5.86 3.12 -20.03
N GLU A 3 7.18 2.96 -19.92
CA GLU A 3 7.79 1.83 -19.23
C GLU A 3 7.39 1.91 -17.74
N LYS A 4 6.80 0.84 -17.22
CA LYS A 4 6.44 0.76 -15.79
C LYS A 4 7.72 0.75 -14.97
N SER A 5 8.10 1.89 -14.42
CA SER A 5 9.33 2.03 -13.64
C SER A 5 9.12 1.96 -12.12
N ASN A 6 7.86 1.98 -11.68
CA ASN A 6 7.52 1.99 -10.26
C ASN A 6 7.05 0.62 -9.77
N VAL A 7 7.07 0.44 -8.47
CA VAL A 7 6.42 -0.67 -7.76
C VAL A 7 5.38 -0.07 -6.82
N VAL A 8 4.14 -0.52 -6.94
CA VAL A 8 3.01 -0.04 -6.13
C VAL A 8 2.63 -1.11 -5.12
N LEU A 9 2.75 -0.81 -3.83
CA LEU A 9 2.41 -1.73 -2.75
C LEU A 9 0.97 -1.50 -2.29
N ILE A 10 0.14 -2.52 -2.36
CA ILE A 10 -1.24 -2.54 -1.85
C ILE A 10 -1.41 -3.62 -0.77
N GLY A 11 -2.43 -3.48 0.05
CA GLY A 11 -2.74 -4.44 1.12
C GLY A 11 -3.37 -3.77 2.35
N MET A 12 -3.76 -4.58 3.31
CA MET A 12 -4.41 -4.13 4.55
C MET A 12 -3.57 -3.12 5.33
N PRO A 13 -4.20 -2.19 6.07
CA PRO A 13 -3.52 -1.44 7.12
C PRO A 13 -2.83 -2.42 8.08
N GLY A 14 -1.59 -2.15 8.46
CA GLY A 14 -0.81 -3.06 9.30
C GLY A 14 -0.11 -4.21 8.56
N SER A 15 -0.27 -4.35 7.24
CA SER A 15 0.49 -5.34 6.45
C SER A 15 1.97 -5.01 6.29
N GLY A 16 2.37 -3.77 6.63
CA GLY A 16 3.77 -3.34 6.63
C GLY A 16 4.22 -2.60 5.37
N LYS A 17 3.31 -2.13 4.51
CA LYS A 17 3.62 -1.47 3.22
C LYS A 17 4.65 -0.35 3.34
N SER A 18 4.47 0.59 4.26
CA SER A 18 5.40 1.73 4.40
C SER A 18 6.78 1.28 4.88
N THR A 19 6.84 0.47 5.93
CA THR A 19 8.13 0.00 6.48
C THR A 19 8.86 -0.93 5.51
N LEU A 20 8.15 -1.87 4.92
CA LEU A 20 8.69 -2.79 3.90
C LEU A 20 9.11 -2.00 2.65
N GLY A 21 8.30 -1.02 2.24
CA GLY A 21 8.56 -0.19 1.07
C GLY A 21 9.86 0.59 1.16
N ILE A 22 10.21 1.12 2.33
CA ILE A 22 11.50 1.80 2.57
C ILE A 22 12.66 0.81 2.39
N VAL A 23 12.56 -0.38 2.96
CA VAL A 23 13.60 -1.43 2.84
C VAL A 23 13.71 -1.90 1.39
N LEU A 24 12.59 -2.11 0.73
CA LEU A 24 12.54 -2.51 -0.68
C LEU A 24 13.15 -1.44 -1.61
N ALA A 25 12.85 -0.16 -1.35
CA ALA A 25 13.42 0.96 -2.08
C ALA A 25 14.95 0.97 -2.00
N LYS A 26 15.49 0.68 -0.81
CA LYS A 26 16.94 0.55 -0.61
C LYS A 26 17.52 -0.66 -1.35
N ILE A 27 16.83 -1.80 -1.31
CA ILE A 27 17.28 -3.03 -2.02
C ILE A 27 17.35 -2.78 -3.54
N LEU A 28 16.32 -2.14 -4.11
CA LEU A 28 16.16 -1.96 -5.56
C LEU A 28 16.73 -0.63 -6.08
N ASN A 29 17.39 0.15 -5.23
CA ASN A 29 17.92 1.48 -5.57
C ASN A 29 16.86 2.39 -6.22
N LYS A 30 15.68 2.45 -5.59
CA LYS A 30 14.54 3.27 -6.01
C LYS A 30 14.19 4.32 -4.97
N ASP A 31 13.52 5.37 -5.38
CA ASP A 31 12.92 6.34 -4.47
C ASP A 31 11.74 5.71 -3.69
N PHE A 32 11.38 6.31 -2.56
CA PHE A 32 10.22 5.88 -1.77
C PHE A 32 9.19 6.99 -1.65
N ILE A 33 7.93 6.64 -1.92
CA ILE A 33 6.77 7.53 -1.81
C ILE A 33 5.75 6.87 -0.89
N ASP A 34 5.40 7.55 0.21
CA ASP A 34 4.26 7.19 1.05
C ASP A 34 3.05 8.04 0.63
N ALA A 35 2.01 7.39 0.12
CA ALA A 35 0.82 8.08 -0.38
C ALA A 35 0.09 8.86 0.72
N ASP A 36 0.09 8.37 1.97
CA ASP A 36 -0.51 9.06 3.10
C ASP A 36 0.21 10.40 3.36
N ILE A 37 1.53 10.42 3.23
CA ILE A 37 2.32 11.66 3.35
C ILE A 37 2.03 12.62 2.20
N VAL A 38 1.91 12.12 0.98
CA VAL A 38 1.55 12.95 -0.19
C VAL A 38 0.18 13.61 0.02
N ILE A 39 -0.81 12.86 0.47
CA ILE A 39 -2.16 13.37 0.77
C ILE A 39 -2.11 14.45 1.85
N GLN A 40 -1.40 14.20 2.94
CA GLN A 40 -1.27 15.17 4.04
C GLN A 40 -0.61 16.46 3.59
N ASN A 41 0.46 16.37 2.79
CA ASN A 41 1.18 17.53 2.26
C ASN A 41 0.33 18.34 1.27
N GLN A 42 -0.41 17.68 0.38
CA GLN A 42 -1.26 18.38 -0.58
C GLN A 42 -2.48 19.05 0.09
N CYS A 43 -3.02 18.44 1.13
CA CYS A 43 -4.16 18.98 1.87
C CYS A 43 -3.76 19.93 3.01
N ASP A 44 -2.48 20.04 3.34
CA ASP A 44 -1.97 20.77 4.52
C ASP A 44 -2.72 20.37 5.82
N LYS A 45 -3.02 19.09 5.96
CA LYS A 45 -3.77 18.50 7.08
C LYS A 45 -3.32 17.08 7.35
N THR A 46 -3.46 16.64 8.60
CA THR A 46 -3.32 15.21 8.91
C THR A 46 -4.48 14.41 8.31
N LEU A 47 -4.27 13.13 8.02
CA LEU A 47 -5.34 12.25 7.51
C LEU A 47 -6.58 12.28 8.42
N GLN A 48 -6.39 12.30 9.74
CA GLN A 48 -7.49 12.36 10.69
C GLN A 48 -8.32 13.63 10.51
N LYS A 49 -7.68 14.78 10.36
CA LYS A 49 -8.39 16.06 10.14
C LYS A 49 -9.15 16.08 8.82
N ILE A 50 -8.63 15.41 7.78
CA ILE A 50 -9.33 15.28 6.50
C ILE A 50 -10.57 14.42 6.68
N ILE A 51 -10.44 13.26 7.35
CA ILE A 51 -11.56 12.35 7.64
C ILE A 51 -12.60 13.01 8.53
N ASP A 52 -12.19 13.73 9.58
CA ASP A 52 -13.11 14.42 10.49
C ASP A 52 -13.90 15.53 9.77
N ALA A 53 -13.28 16.19 8.79
CA ALA A 53 -13.92 17.28 8.04
C ALA A 53 -14.83 16.80 6.91
N MET A 54 -14.48 15.70 6.23
CA MET A 54 -15.14 15.26 4.99
C MET A 54 -15.81 13.88 5.10
N GLY A 55 -15.63 13.20 6.22
CA GLY A 55 -16.05 11.81 6.40
C GLY A 55 -15.18 10.81 5.62
N PRO A 56 -15.42 9.50 5.81
CA PRO A 56 -14.66 8.44 5.13
C PRO A 56 -14.81 8.49 3.60
N GLU A 57 -16.01 8.74 3.11
CA GLU A 57 -16.28 8.83 1.66
C GLU A 57 -15.59 10.03 1.02
N GLY A 58 -15.61 11.20 1.68
CA GLY A 58 -14.89 12.38 1.22
C GLY A 58 -13.38 12.17 1.22
N PHE A 59 -12.85 11.48 2.22
CA PHE A 59 -11.44 11.08 2.24
C PHE A 59 -11.08 10.19 1.03
N ILE A 60 -11.90 9.19 0.72
CA ILE A 60 -11.68 8.30 -0.44
C ILE A 60 -11.67 9.10 -1.75
N GLN A 61 -12.52 10.11 -1.90
CA GLN A 61 -12.52 10.98 -3.07
C GLN A 61 -11.23 11.79 -3.20
N VAL A 62 -10.74 12.35 -2.10
CA VAL A 62 -9.45 13.07 -2.07
C VAL A 62 -8.29 12.13 -2.39
N GLU A 63 -8.26 10.97 -1.76
CA GLU A 63 -7.25 9.93 -2.03
C GLU A 63 -7.27 9.52 -3.50
N ASN A 64 -8.46 9.28 -4.08
CA ASN A 64 -8.61 8.92 -5.49
C ASN A 64 -8.02 9.99 -6.42
N GLN A 65 -8.37 11.25 -6.20
CA GLN A 65 -7.86 12.35 -7.03
C GLN A 65 -6.33 12.45 -6.94
N ILE A 66 -5.78 12.42 -5.73
CA ILE A 66 -4.33 12.56 -5.51
C ILE A 66 -3.57 11.37 -6.10
N LEU A 67 -4.07 10.14 -5.93
CA LEU A 67 -3.45 8.95 -6.50
C LEU A 67 -3.61 8.88 -8.01
N GLY A 68 -4.74 9.35 -8.57
CA GLY A 68 -4.98 9.44 -10.00
C GLY A 68 -4.05 10.42 -10.71
N ASP A 69 -3.59 11.45 -10.02
CA ASP A 69 -2.66 12.46 -10.53
C ASP A 69 -1.19 12.21 -10.11
N LEU A 70 -0.92 11.15 -9.35
CA LEU A 70 0.40 10.89 -8.79
C LEU A 70 1.46 10.72 -9.87
N LYS A 71 2.48 11.58 -9.82
CA LYS A 71 3.65 11.48 -10.69
C LYS A 71 4.79 10.80 -9.92
N ALA A 72 5.12 9.61 -10.34
CA ALA A 72 6.22 8.83 -9.77
C ALA A 72 7.06 8.21 -10.89
N LYS A 73 8.36 8.14 -10.68
CA LYS A 73 9.31 7.50 -11.58
C LYS A 73 10.38 6.80 -10.76
N ASN A 74 10.69 5.58 -11.11
CA ASN A 74 11.69 4.76 -10.42
C ASN A 74 11.49 4.72 -8.88
N SER A 75 10.24 4.56 -8.45
CA SER A 75 9.84 4.67 -7.04
C SER A 75 9.10 3.44 -6.53
N ILE A 76 9.23 3.18 -5.24
CA ILE A 76 8.32 2.31 -4.50
C ILE A 76 7.23 3.18 -3.91
N VAL A 77 5.99 2.94 -4.29
CA VAL A 77 4.81 3.69 -3.82
C VAL A 77 4.04 2.84 -2.82
N ALA A 78 4.02 3.23 -1.55
CA ALA A 78 3.18 2.60 -0.54
C ALA A 78 1.83 3.32 -0.48
N THR A 79 0.73 2.62 -0.81
CA THR A 79 -0.62 3.20 -0.80
C THR A 79 -1.30 3.08 0.56
N GLY A 80 -2.35 3.86 0.79
CA GLY A 80 -3.31 3.60 1.85
C GLY A 80 -4.11 2.31 1.58
N GLY A 81 -4.69 1.73 2.62
CA GLY A 81 -5.48 0.51 2.48
C GLY A 81 -6.78 0.71 1.68
N SER A 82 -7.26 1.94 1.56
CA SER A 82 -8.47 2.34 0.85
C SER A 82 -8.27 2.65 -0.63
N ALA A 83 -7.05 2.74 -1.12
CA ALA A 83 -6.75 3.05 -2.53
C ALA A 83 -7.49 2.13 -3.52
N VAL A 84 -7.71 0.87 -3.15
CA VAL A 84 -8.38 -0.14 -3.98
C VAL A 84 -9.89 0.07 -4.17
N TYR A 85 -10.50 1.02 -3.46
CA TYR A 85 -11.90 1.40 -3.71
C TYR A 85 -12.08 2.23 -4.98
N SER A 86 -11.02 2.79 -5.53
CA SER A 86 -11.06 3.61 -6.74
C SER A 86 -10.49 2.88 -7.95
N ASP A 87 -11.34 2.53 -8.90
CA ASP A 87 -10.92 1.95 -10.18
C ASP A 87 -10.02 2.91 -10.97
N GLU A 88 -10.28 4.22 -10.89
CA GLU A 88 -9.51 5.25 -11.60
C GLU A 88 -8.09 5.39 -11.03
N ALA A 89 -7.96 5.52 -9.70
CA ALA A 89 -6.67 5.58 -9.04
C ALA A 89 -5.86 4.30 -9.28
N MET A 90 -6.49 3.13 -9.14
CA MET A 90 -5.83 1.85 -9.35
C MET A 90 -5.42 1.63 -10.80
N LYS A 91 -6.23 2.10 -11.77
CA LYS A 91 -5.86 2.08 -13.17
C LYS A 91 -4.61 2.93 -13.42
N HIS A 92 -4.59 4.16 -12.93
CA HIS A 92 -3.41 5.03 -13.06
C HIS A 92 -2.17 4.41 -12.42
N LEU A 93 -2.27 3.92 -11.19
CA LEU A 93 -1.16 3.28 -10.48
C LEU A 93 -0.64 2.04 -11.23
N SER A 94 -1.54 1.26 -11.83
CA SER A 94 -1.20 0.11 -12.68
C SER A 94 -0.52 0.51 -13.99
N ASP A 95 -0.89 1.67 -14.54
CA ASP A 95 -0.28 2.19 -15.77
C ASP A 95 1.17 2.66 -15.54
N ILE A 96 1.48 3.21 -14.35
CA ILE A 96 2.80 3.75 -14.01
C ILE A 96 3.72 2.77 -13.28
N GLY A 97 3.21 1.65 -12.76
CA GLY A 97 4.00 0.71 -11.96
C GLY A 97 3.42 -0.69 -11.89
N THR A 98 4.22 -1.64 -11.41
CA THR A 98 3.79 -3.01 -11.12
C THR A 98 3.11 -3.06 -9.76
N VAL A 99 1.86 -3.52 -9.72
CA VAL A 99 1.08 -3.60 -8.48
C VAL A 99 1.37 -4.88 -7.73
N VAL A 100 1.87 -4.75 -6.52
CA VAL A 100 2.21 -5.86 -5.61
C VAL A 100 1.30 -5.85 -4.40
N TYR A 101 0.54 -6.93 -4.22
CA TYR A 101 -0.28 -7.15 -3.04
C TYR A 101 0.53 -7.85 -1.94
N LEU A 102 0.69 -7.18 -0.80
CA LEU A 102 1.24 -7.77 0.40
C LEU A 102 0.13 -8.52 1.14
N LYS A 103 0.02 -9.82 0.88
CA LYS A 103 -1.00 -10.67 1.47
C LYS A 103 -0.62 -11.06 2.88
N ILE A 104 -1.52 -10.78 3.81
CA ILE A 104 -1.43 -11.19 5.21
C ILE A 104 -2.71 -11.91 5.61
N SER A 105 -2.63 -12.95 6.43
CA SER A 105 -3.81 -13.62 7.00
C SER A 105 -4.48 -12.73 8.05
N TYR A 106 -5.77 -12.95 8.27
CA TYR A 106 -6.51 -12.22 9.29
C TYR A 106 -5.90 -12.36 10.68
N ASP A 107 -5.50 -13.57 11.07
CA ASP A 107 -4.92 -13.84 12.39
C ASP A 107 -3.58 -13.12 12.60
N GLN A 108 -2.73 -13.11 11.59
CA GLN A 108 -1.48 -12.34 11.60
C GLN A 108 -1.74 -10.82 11.64
N LEU A 109 -2.76 -10.37 10.94
CA LEU A 109 -3.16 -8.96 10.95
C LEU A 109 -3.62 -8.55 12.36
N VAL A 110 -4.48 -9.34 13.00
CA VAL A 110 -4.94 -9.10 14.39
C VAL A 110 -3.75 -9.03 15.34
N THR A 111 -2.81 -9.96 15.26
CA THR A 111 -1.60 -9.97 16.09
C THR A 111 -0.78 -8.70 15.90
N ARG A 112 -0.49 -8.32 14.65
CA ARG A 112 0.29 -7.09 14.36
C ARG A 112 -0.41 -5.81 14.82
N LEU A 113 -1.72 -5.75 14.70
CA LEU A 113 -2.50 -4.58 15.09
C LEU A 113 -2.66 -4.49 16.61
N SER A 114 -2.76 -5.60 17.34
CA SER A 114 -2.74 -5.62 18.81
C SER A 114 -1.42 -5.05 19.33
N ASP A 115 -0.30 -5.47 18.77
CA ASP A 115 1.03 -4.95 19.11
C ASP A 115 1.14 -3.43 18.84
N LEU A 116 0.50 -2.94 17.78
CA LEU A 116 0.48 -1.51 17.43
C LEU A 116 -0.42 -0.70 18.38
N GLN A 117 -1.56 -1.25 18.79
CA GLN A 117 -2.45 -0.61 19.78
C GLN A 117 -1.77 -0.48 21.14
N GLU A 118 -1.07 -1.50 21.61
CA GLU A 118 -0.27 -1.46 22.83
C GLU A 118 0.82 -0.37 22.77
N ARG A 119 1.31 -0.04 21.58
CA ARG A 119 2.27 1.06 21.34
C ARG A 119 1.60 2.42 21.10
N GLY A 120 0.29 2.54 21.28
CA GLY A 120 -0.46 3.78 21.12
C GLY A 120 -0.76 4.20 19.68
N VAL A 121 -0.63 3.29 18.73
CA VAL A 121 -1.02 3.53 17.33
C VAL A 121 -2.52 3.35 17.17
N VAL A 122 -3.22 4.42 16.82
CA VAL A 122 -4.67 4.38 16.57
C VAL A 122 -4.93 3.75 15.21
N LEU A 123 -5.64 2.61 15.21
CA LEU A 123 -6.10 1.97 13.99
C LEU A 123 -7.23 2.77 13.36
N LYS A 124 -7.00 3.29 12.16
CA LYS A 124 -8.04 3.90 11.34
C LYS A 124 -8.78 2.79 10.60
N GLY A 125 -9.76 2.19 11.26
CA GLY A 125 -10.80 1.39 10.61
C GLY A 125 -11.90 2.29 10.07
N GLY A 126 -12.56 1.91 8.97
CA GLY A 126 -13.75 2.61 8.50
C GLY A 126 -14.79 2.72 9.63
N ILE A 127 -15.50 3.85 9.70
CA ILE A 127 -16.51 4.08 10.74
C ILE A 127 -17.58 2.98 10.65
N GLY A 128 -17.75 2.22 11.73
CA GLY A 128 -18.81 1.23 11.90
C GLY A 128 -18.52 -0.18 11.39
N MET A 129 -17.38 -0.46 10.79
CA MET A 129 -16.98 -1.81 10.38
C MET A 129 -16.00 -2.43 11.39
N SER A 130 -16.19 -3.71 11.70
CA SER A 130 -15.19 -4.50 12.40
C SER A 130 -13.96 -4.74 11.49
N LEU A 131 -12.81 -5.04 12.09
CA LEU A 131 -11.61 -5.38 11.34
C LEU A 131 -11.85 -6.59 10.41
N ARG A 132 -12.67 -7.55 10.84
CA ARG A 132 -13.00 -8.72 10.04
C ARG A 132 -13.81 -8.36 8.81
N GLU A 133 -14.85 -7.55 8.96
CA GLU A 133 -15.66 -7.06 7.84
C GLU A 133 -14.81 -6.27 6.86
N LEU A 134 -13.93 -5.39 7.35
CA LEU A 134 -13.00 -4.62 6.52
C LEU A 134 -12.03 -5.53 5.75
N TYR A 135 -11.51 -6.57 6.41
CA TYR A 135 -10.62 -7.53 5.78
C TYR A 135 -11.32 -8.31 4.66
N ASP A 136 -12.53 -8.83 4.95
CA ASP A 136 -13.30 -9.62 4.00
C ASP A 136 -13.78 -8.78 2.80
N GLU A 137 -14.09 -7.49 3.00
CA GLU A 137 -14.46 -6.56 1.93
C GLU A 137 -13.27 -6.20 1.03
N ARG A 138 -12.11 -5.89 1.62
CA ARG A 138 -10.96 -5.39 0.85
C ARG A 138 -10.13 -6.47 0.19
N LYS A 139 -10.07 -7.67 0.77
CA LYS A 139 -9.25 -8.77 0.24
C LYS A 139 -9.50 -9.06 -1.24
N PRO A 140 -10.76 -9.24 -1.71
CA PRO A 140 -11.01 -9.46 -3.15
C PRO A 140 -10.61 -8.27 -4.02
N LEU A 141 -10.65 -7.04 -3.50
CA LEU A 141 -10.20 -5.85 -4.23
C LEU A 141 -8.67 -5.84 -4.40
N TYR A 142 -7.92 -6.21 -3.36
CA TYR A 142 -6.47 -6.36 -3.51
C TYR A 142 -6.13 -7.45 -4.52
N GLU A 143 -6.83 -8.58 -4.48
CA GLU A 143 -6.63 -9.69 -5.43
C GLU A 143 -7.00 -9.28 -6.87
N LYS A 144 -8.00 -8.42 -7.05
CA LYS A 144 -8.42 -7.88 -8.37
C LYS A 144 -7.31 -7.07 -9.05
N TYR A 145 -6.61 -6.21 -8.29
CA TYR A 145 -5.64 -5.29 -8.86
C TYR A 145 -4.19 -5.79 -8.84
N ALA A 146 -3.89 -6.82 -8.07
CA ALA A 146 -2.55 -7.34 -7.94
C ALA A 146 -2.03 -7.98 -9.24
N GLU A 147 -0.88 -7.51 -9.72
CA GLU A 147 -0.10 -8.22 -10.74
C GLU A 147 0.79 -9.29 -10.09
N ILE A 148 1.26 -9.01 -8.88
CA ILE A 148 2.06 -9.93 -8.07
C ILE A 148 1.45 -10.00 -6.67
N THR A 149 1.26 -11.20 -6.14
CA THR A 149 0.85 -11.41 -4.74
C THR A 149 1.99 -12.04 -3.98
N VAL A 150 2.39 -11.44 -2.87
CA VAL A 150 3.44 -11.95 -1.98
C VAL A 150 2.85 -12.18 -0.59
N ASP A 151 2.88 -13.43 -0.15
CA ASP A 151 2.50 -13.79 1.21
C ASP A 151 3.62 -13.38 2.18
N VAL A 152 3.27 -12.50 3.13
CA VAL A 152 4.20 -11.93 4.12
C VAL A 152 3.94 -12.43 5.54
N ASN A 153 3.15 -13.51 5.70
CA ASN A 153 2.94 -14.13 6.99
C ASN A 153 4.26 -14.61 7.58
N ASP A 154 4.39 -14.49 8.89
CA ASP A 154 5.53 -14.98 9.68
C ASP A 154 6.92 -14.49 9.22
N LEU A 155 6.97 -13.45 8.39
CA LEU A 155 8.21 -12.87 7.90
C LEU A 155 8.58 -11.59 8.66
N SER A 156 9.88 -11.42 8.92
CA SER A 156 10.42 -10.12 9.27
C SER A 156 10.28 -9.14 8.11
N ILE A 157 10.32 -7.84 8.39
CA ILE A 157 10.24 -6.80 7.34
C ILE A 157 11.33 -7.00 6.28
N THR A 158 12.56 -7.30 6.69
CA THR A 158 13.69 -7.52 5.76
C THR A 158 13.47 -8.77 4.90
N ALA A 159 13.01 -9.87 5.49
CA ALA A 159 12.71 -11.10 4.75
C ALA A 159 11.55 -10.91 3.77
N ALA A 160 10.50 -10.20 4.18
CA ALA A 160 9.37 -9.86 3.33
C ALA A 160 9.80 -8.94 2.16
N ALA A 161 10.64 -7.92 2.41
CA ALA A 161 11.15 -7.04 1.37
C ALA A 161 12.01 -7.81 0.34
N ARG A 162 12.85 -8.72 0.78
CA ARG A 162 13.63 -9.59 -0.13
C ARG A 162 12.73 -10.49 -0.95
N LYS A 163 11.71 -11.11 -0.34
CA LYS A 163 10.74 -11.96 -1.05
C LYS A 163 9.97 -11.17 -2.13
N VAL A 164 9.62 -9.90 -1.85
CA VAL A 164 9.01 -9.01 -2.85
C VAL A 164 10.00 -8.71 -3.98
N ALA A 165 11.26 -8.38 -3.66
CA ALA A 165 12.29 -8.11 -4.66
C ALA A 165 12.52 -9.32 -5.58
N ASP A 166 12.64 -10.54 -5.01
CA ASP A 166 12.78 -11.77 -5.78
C ASP A 166 11.56 -12.02 -6.69
N ALA A 167 10.34 -11.76 -6.21
CA ALA A 167 9.14 -11.90 -7.01
C ALA A 167 9.08 -10.89 -8.18
N LEU A 168 9.54 -9.66 -7.97
CA LEU A 168 9.65 -8.62 -9.01
C LEU A 168 10.66 -9.00 -10.08
N VAL A 169 11.82 -9.51 -9.70
CA VAL A 169 12.83 -10.00 -10.66
C VAL A 169 12.29 -11.21 -11.44
N LYS A 170 11.69 -12.17 -10.75
CA LYS A 170 11.12 -13.36 -11.40
C LYS A 170 10.01 -13.03 -12.40
N SER A 171 9.24 -11.98 -12.16
CA SER A 171 8.19 -11.50 -13.09
C SER A 171 8.74 -10.67 -14.26
N GLY A 172 10.01 -10.28 -14.23
CA GLY A 172 10.62 -9.36 -15.20
C GLY A 172 10.24 -7.88 -14.99
N ALA A 173 9.61 -7.54 -13.86
CA ALA A 173 9.25 -6.17 -13.53
C ALA A 173 10.46 -5.32 -13.09
N VAL A 174 11.52 -6.00 -12.65
CA VAL A 174 12.81 -5.39 -12.24
C VAL A 174 13.94 -6.28 -12.75
N ASP A 175 15.01 -5.68 -13.21
CA ASP A 175 16.19 -6.40 -13.67
C ASP A 175 16.92 -7.12 -12.52
N ALA A 176 17.47 -8.30 -12.80
CA ALA A 176 18.21 -9.08 -11.80
C ALA A 176 19.46 -8.36 -11.28
N GLU A 177 20.03 -7.45 -12.09
CA GLU A 177 21.18 -6.62 -11.71
C GLU A 177 20.84 -5.54 -10.67
N ALA A 178 19.55 -5.34 -10.36
CA ALA A 178 19.08 -4.40 -9.34
C ALA A 178 19.14 -4.96 -7.91
N LEU A 179 19.43 -6.25 -7.74
CA LEU A 179 19.62 -6.93 -6.45
C LEU A 179 21.10 -6.97 -6.08
#